data_48ea8fb800bb6ca30338a1110fa716a9
#
_entry.id   48ea8fb800bb6ca30338a1110fa716a9
#
_cell.length_a   1.000
_cell.length_b   1.000
_cell.length_c   1.000
_cell.angle_alpha   90.00
_cell.angle_beta   90.00
_cell.angle_gamma   90.00
#
_symmetry.space_group_name_H-M   'P 1'
#
loop_
_entity.id
_entity.type
_entity.pdbx_description
1 polymer ?
#
loop_
_entity_poly.entity_id
_entity_poly.type
_entity_poly.pdbx_seq_one_letter_code
_entity_poly.pdbx_strand_id
1 'polypeptide(L)'
;MEKRNPREWLCLKRTVRFGDTDAAGVVHFHEMFRWCHETWEESLEKYGIVLLEIFPTTKINSCQLDVALPIVHCEANYFKPLYVGDTITIELNPEKLDESSFVLRFKLVKNSEDIGSINIKHVSINPITRERCTLSEQINMWLYQSSLYY
;
A
#
# COMPACT_ATOMS: atom_id res chain seq x y z
N MET A 1 7.96 26.93 -4.04
CA MET A 1 8.01 25.47 -4.01
C MET A 1 6.99 24.91 -4.98
N GLU A 2 7.46 24.18 -5.97
CA GLU A 2 6.58 23.54 -6.93
C GLU A 2 5.75 22.47 -6.19
N LYS A 3 4.43 22.51 -6.36
CA LYS A 3 3.53 21.56 -5.69
C LYS A 3 3.69 20.21 -6.34
N ARG A 4 4.26 19.24 -5.63
CA ARG A 4 4.47 17.89 -6.15
C ARG A 4 3.14 17.26 -6.56
N ASN A 5 3.13 16.56 -7.68
CA ASN A 5 1.94 15.87 -8.18
C ASN A 5 1.79 14.51 -7.42
N PRO A 6 0.69 14.30 -6.70
CA PRO A 6 0.47 13.04 -5.98
C PRO A 6 0.53 11.79 -6.85
N ARG A 7 0.29 11.90 -8.15
CA ARG A 7 0.44 10.79 -9.09
C ARG A 7 1.83 10.15 -9.04
N GLU A 8 2.87 10.93 -8.69
CA GLU A 8 4.24 10.44 -8.60
C GLU A 8 4.43 9.31 -7.57
N TRP A 9 3.61 9.31 -6.51
CA TRP A 9 3.66 8.28 -5.48
C TRP A 9 2.39 7.41 -5.39
N LEU A 10 1.34 7.73 -6.16
CA LEU A 10 0.07 6.99 -6.13
C LEU A 10 -0.17 6.10 -7.37
N CYS A 11 0.67 6.19 -8.41
CA CYS A 11 0.54 5.40 -9.63
C CYS A 11 1.88 4.73 -9.93
N LEU A 12 1.95 3.42 -9.71
CA LEU A 12 3.18 2.64 -9.86
C LEU A 12 2.98 1.49 -10.84
N LYS A 13 4.06 1.10 -11.51
CA LYS A 13 4.03 0.01 -12.49
C LYS A 13 4.65 -1.26 -11.92
N ARG A 14 4.11 -2.40 -12.34
CA ARG A 14 4.64 -3.72 -12.03
C ARG A 14 4.59 -4.61 -13.26
N THR A 15 5.64 -5.39 -13.48
CA THR A 15 5.67 -6.44 -14.51
C THR A 15 5.55 -7.80 -13.84
N VAL A 16 4.64 -8.63 -14.36
CA VAL A 16 4.46 -10.02 -13.88
C VAL A 16 5.70 -10.85 -14.25
N ARG A 17 6.29 -11.50 -13.26
CA ARG A 17 7.41 -12.41 -13.43
C ARG A 17 6.96 -13.86 -13.31
N PHE A 18 7.76 -14.79 -13.85
CA PHE A 18 7.45 -16.23 -13.77
C PHE A 18 7.18 -16.70 -12.33
N GLY A 19 7.97 -16.22 -11.35
CA GLY A 19 7.80 -16.56 -9.95
C GLY A 19 6.49 -16.06 -9.32
N ASP A 20 5.77 -15.15 -9.97
CA ASP A 20 4.46 -14.64 -9.51
C ASP A 20 3.30 -15.56 -9.95
N THR A 21 3.56 -16.54 -10.82
CA THR A 21 2.53 -17.42 -11.41
C THR A 21 2.41 -18.74 -10.67
N ASP A 22 1.25 -19.36 -10.80
CA ASP A 22 0.94 -20.68 -10.25
C ASP A 22 0.98 -21.80 -11.31
N ALA A 23 0.56 -23.00 -10.93
CA ALA A 23 0.55 -24.16 -11.83
C ALA A 23 -0.42 -24.01 -13.02
N ALA A 24 -1.39 -23.09 -12.94
CA ALA A 24 -2.32 -22.77 -14.04
C ALA A 24 -1.73 -21.74 -15.03
N GLY A 25 -0.55 -21.22 -14.75
CA GLY A 25 0.12 -20.23 -15.62
C GLY A 25 -0.39 -18.81 -15.46
N VAL A 26 -1.17 -18.52 -14.44
CA VAL A 26 -1.67 -17.18 -14.12
C VAL A 26 -1.10 -16.69 -12.79
N VAL A 27 -1.16 -15.40 -12.55
CA VAL A 27 -0.69 -14.82 -11.28
C VAL A 27 -1.42 -15.48 -10.10
N HIS A 28 -0.65 -15.95 -9.13
CA HIS A 28 -1.19 -16.54 -7.91
C HIS A 28 -1.94 -15.49 -7.10
N PHE A 29 -3.09 -15.83 -6.54
CA PHE A 29 -4.00 -14.89 -5.89
C PHE A 29 -3.33 -13.99 -4.83
N HIS A 30 -2.42 -14.53 -4.03
CA HIS A 30 -1.77 -13.78 -2.96
C HIS A 30 -0.74 -12.74 -3.46
N GLU A 31 -0.20 -12.91 -4.67
CA GLU A 31 0.78 -12.00 -5.24
C GLU A 31 0.22 -10.58 -5.42
N MET A 32 -1.06 -10.47 -5.76
CA MET A 32 -1.70 -9.17 -5.90
C MET A 32 -1.75 -8.41 -4.57
N PHE A 33 -1.96 -9.10 -3.45
CA PHE A 33 -1.85 -8.50 -2.12
C PHE A 33 -0.42 -8.04 -1.82
N ARG A 34 0.58 -8.86 -2.13
CA ARG A 34 1.99 -8.51 -1.94
C ARG A 34 2.36 -7.29 -2.76
N TRP A 35 2.00 -7.25 -4.04
CA TRP A 35 2.28 -6.10 -4.91
C TRP A 35 1.62 -4.81 -4.41
N CYS A 36 0.38 -4.88 -3.97
CA CYS A 36 -0.33 -3.72 -3.45
C CYS A 36 0.31 -3.22 -2.15
N HIS A 37 0.68 -4.12 -1.26
CA HIS A 37 1.36 -3.73 -0.02
C HIS A 37 2.75 -3.13 -0.28
N GLU A 38 3.54 -3.72 -1.18
CA GLU A 38 4.81 -3.15 -1.65
C GLU A 38 4.62 -1.79 -2.33
N THR A 39 3.54 -1.62 -3.10
CA THR A 39 3.19 -0.33 -3.74
C THR A 39 2.94 0.75 -2.68
N TRP A 40 2.29 0.41 -1.57
CA TRP A 40 2.12 1.34 -0.47
C TRP A 40 3.46 1.75 0.14
N GLU A 41 4.34 0.80 0.43
CA GLU A 41 5.68 1.09 0.95
C GLU A 41 6.47 1.99 -0.01
N GLU A 42 6.47 1.66 -1.29
CA GLU A 42 7.12 2.47 -2.33
C GLU A 42 6.49 3.87 -2.45
N SER A 43 5.17 3.98 -2.28
CA SER A 43 4.47 5.27 -2.23
C SER A 43 4.98 6.14 -1.08
N LEU A 44 5.14 5.56 0.11
CA LEU A 44 5.70 6.27 1.27
C LEU A 44 7.11 6.79 0.98
N GLU A 45 7.98 5.95 0.42
CA GLU A 45 9.35 6.34 0.04
C GLU A 45 9.37 7.46 -1.00
N LYS A 46 8.58 7.33 -2.06
CA LYS A 46 8.47 8.36 -3.11
C LYS A 46 7.91 9.68 -2.58
N TYR A 47 7.04 9.63 -1.61
CA TYR A 47 6.56 10.82 -0.92
C TYR A 47 7.66 11.49 -0.08
N GLY A 48 8.60 10.71 0.45
CA GLY A 48 9.75 11.19 1.23
C GLY A 48 9.79 10.68 2.66
N ILE A 49 9.03 9.65 2.99
CA ILE A 49 9.06 8.98 4.29
C ILE A 49 10.19 7.95 4.30
N VAL A 50 10.99 7.96 5.35
CA VAL A 50 12.02 6.94 5.60
C VAL A 50 11.34 5.73 6.24
N LEU A 51 11.34 4.57 5.56
CA LEU A 51 10.60 3.38 6.00
C LEU A 51 11.05 2.86 7.37
N LEU A 52 12.33 3.01 7.71
CA LEU A 52 12.86 2.62 9.02
C LEU A 52 12.26 3.42 10.19
N GLU A 53 11.68 4.59 9.93
CA GLU A 53 10.98 5.40 10.93
C GLU A 53 9.54 4.97 11.16
N ILE A 54 9.00 4.18 10.22
CA ILE A 54 7.59 3.71 10.25
C ILE A 54 7.49 2.24 10.62
N PHE A 55 8.40 1.40 10.08
CA PHE A 55 8.32 -0.05 10.23
C PHE A 55 9.40 -0.60 11.15
N PRO A 56 9.05 -1.57 12.04
CA PRO A 56 10.01 -2.19 12.93
C PRO A 56 11.05 -3.01 12.16
N THR A 57 12.30 -2.91 12.56
CA THR A 57 13.41 -3.70 12.03
C THR A 57 14.35 -4.11 13.14
N THR A 58 15.27 -5.03 12.88
CA THR A 58 16.34 -5.39 13.81
C THR A 58 17.39 -4.28 14.01
N LYS A 59 17.42 -3.28 13.12
CA LYS A 59 18.32 -2.12 13.21
C LYS A 59 17.81 -1.05 14.17
N ILE A 60 16.51 -1.01 14.40
CA ILE A 60 15.86 -0.08 15.33
C ILE A 60 15.06 -0.93 16.30
N ASN A 61 15.29 -0.72 17.58
CA ASN A 61 14.53 -1.40 18.61
C ASN A 61 13.04 -1.06 18.46
N SER A 62 12.17 -2.06 18.35
CA SER A 62 10.72 -1.85 18.16
C SER A 62 10.08 -0.99 19.25
N CYS A 63 10.72 -0.91 20.43
CA CYS A 63 10.32 0.01 21.50
C CYS A 63 10.54 1.49 21.17
N GLN A 64 11.27 1.81 20.11
CA GLN A 64 11.53 3.20 19.69
C GLN A 64 10.50 3.71 18.68
N LEU A 65 9.63 2.85 18.18
CA LEU A 65 8.52 3.26 17.34
C LEU A 65 7.34 3.66 18.20
N ASP A 66 6.77 4.83 17.92
CA ASP A 66 5.60 5.33 18.64
C ASP A 66 4.33 4.55 18.28
N VAL A 67 4.26 4.05 17.04
CA VAL A 67 3.08 3.34 16.52
C VAL A 67 3.50 2.14 15.68
N ALA A 68 2.61 1.14 15.61
CA ALA A 68 2.63 0.05 14.65
C ALA A 68 1.34 0.10 13.82
N LEU A 69 1.40 -0.40 12.59
CA LEU A 69 0.31 -0.32 11.61
C LEU A 69 -0.11 -1.72 11.14
N PRO A 70 -0.66 -2.58 12.01
CA PRO A 70 -1.14 -3.89 11.60
C PRO A 70 -2.27 -3.79 10.59
N ILE A 71 -2.36 -4.80 9.72
CA ILE A 71 -3.50 -5.01 8.83
C ILE A 71 -4.61 -5.69 9.64
N VAL A 72 -5.81 -5.14 9.58
CA VAL A 72 -6.99 -5.67 10.28
C VAL A 72 -8.06 -6.19 9.33
N HIS A 73 -7.98 -5.85 8.06
CA HIS A 73 -8.86 -6.35 7.01
C HIS A 73 -8.17 -6.23 5.65
N CYS A 74 -8.37 -7.23 4.80
CA CYS A 74 -8.00 -7.15 3.39
C CYS A 74 -9.01 -7.94 2.55
N GLU A 75 -9.27 -7.46 1.35
CA GLU A 75 -10.14 -8.09 0.39
C GLU A 75 -9.64 -7.85 -1.03
N ALA A 76 -9.94 -8.78 -1.93
CA ALA A 76 -9.54 -8.68 -3.33
C ALA A 76 -10.66 -9.14 -4.25
N ASN A 77 -10.79 -8.47 -5.40
CA ASN A 77 -11.62 -8.89 -6.51
C ASN A 77 -10.73 -9.11 -7.73
N TYR A 78 -10.86 -10.27 -8.36
CA TYR A 78 -10.08 -10.68 -9.53
C TYR A 78 -11.00 -10.69 -10.74
N PHE A 79 -10.79 -9.75 -11.67
CA PHE A 79 -11.68 -9.62 -12.84
C PHE A 79 -11.13 -10.31 -14.08
N LYS A 80 -9.79 -10.30 -14.24
CA LYS A 80 -9.09 -10.91 -15.38
C LYS A 80 -7.78 -11.55 -14.94
N PRO A 81 -7.35 -12.65 -15.58
CA PRO A 81 -6.08 -13.26 -15.31
C PRO A 81 -4.92 -12.40 -15.80
N LEU A 82 -3.79 -12.52 -15.12
CA LEU A 82 -2.52 -11.93 -15.51
C LEU A 82 -1.51 -13.05 -15.80
N TYR A 83 -0.68 -12.81 -16.81
CA TYR A 83 0.32 -13.76 -17.29
C TYR A 83 1.73 -13.18 -17.19
N VAL A 84 2.73 -14.06 -17.22
CA VAL A 84 4.13 -13.64 -17.23
C VAL A 84 4.40 -12.64 -18.36
N GLY A 85 5.12 -11.58 -18.03
CA GLY A 85 5.44 -10.51 -18.96
C GLY A 85 4.41 -9.38 -19.05
N ASP A 86 3.20 -9.55 -18.50
CA ASP A 86 2.20 -8.49 -18.44
C ASP A 86 2.72 -7.33 -17.59
N THR A 87 2.51 -6.11 -18.06
CA THR A 87 2.77 -4.88 -17.28
C THR A 87 1.46 -4.25 -16.86
N ILE A 88 1.32 -3.99 -15.57
CA ILE A 88 0.15 -3.36 -14.98
C ILE A 88 0.51 -2.03 -14.34
N THR A 89 -0.47 -1.16 -14.23
CA THR A 89 -0.42 0.03 -13.38
C THR A 89 -1.23 -0.25 -12.12
N ILE A 90 -0.64 0.01 -10.96
CA ILE A 90 -1.32 -0.06 -9.68
C ILE A 90 -1.60 1.37 -9.24
N GLU A 91 -2.87 1.71 -9.16
CA GLU A 91 -3.35 3.01 -8.71
C GLU A 91 -3.77 2.90 -7.26
N LEU A 92 -3.15 3.70 -6.40
CA LEU A 92 -3.39 3.71 -4.95
C LEU A 92 -4.22 4.94 -4.58
N ASN A 93 -5.36 4.70 -3.95
CA ASN A 93 -6.22 5.73 -3.35
C ASN A 93 -6.32 5.48 -1.84
N PRO A 94 -5.50 6.14 -1.02
CA PRO A 94 -5.59 6.02 0.43
C PRO A 94 -6.70 6.92 0.98
N GLU A 95 -7.43 6.42 1.97
CA GLU A 95 -8.51 7.12 2.63
C GLU A 95 -8.38 7.01 4.15
N LYS A 96 -8.28 8.15 4.82
CA LYS A 96 -8.35 8.19 6.29
C LYS A 96 -9.78 7.91 6.74
N LEU A 97 -9.96 6.91 7.61
CA LEU A 97 -11.27 6.53 8.13
C LEU A 97 -11.60 7.24 9.44
N ASP A 98 -10.64 7.31 10.34
CA ASP A 98 -10.73 8.00 11.63
C ASP A 98 -9.33 8.39 12.13
N GLU A 99 -9.21 8.83 13.39
CA GLU A 99 -7.92 9.26 13.95
C GLU A 99 -6.90 8.13 14.11
N SER A 100 -7.32 6.86 14.02
CA SER A 100 -6.47 5.70 14.24
C SER A 100 -6.45 4.69 13.09
N SER A 101 -7.16 4.96 12.00
CA SER A 101 -7.26 3.99 10.91
C SER A 101 -7.38 4.62 9.53
N PHE A 102 -6.92 3.87 8.53
CA PHE A 102 -7.05 4.22 7.12
C PHE A 102 -7.19 2.96 6.27
N VAL A 103 -7.74 3.12 5.08
CA VAL A 103 -7.84 2.07 4.08
C VAL A 103 -7.03 2.46 2.85
N LEU A 104 -6.32 1.49 2.31
CA LEU A 104 -5.61 1.58 1.04
C LEU A 104 -6.47 0.89 -0.02
N ARG A 105 -6.97 1.66 -0.99
CA ARG A 105 -7.75 1.13 -2.10
C ARG A 105 -6.86 1.09 -3.33
N PHE A 106 -6.71 -0.09 -3.91
CA PHE A 106 -5.88 -0.31 -5.09
C PHE A 106 -6.74 -0.72 -6.27
N LYS A 107 -6.46 -0.13 -7.40
CA LYS A 107 -7.01 -0.52 -8.70
C LYS A 107 -5.86 -0.99 -9.58
N LEU A 108 -5.96 -2.20 -10.10
CA LEU A 108 -4.97 -2.78 -10.99
C LEU A 108 -5.47 -2.66 -12.42
N VAL A 109 -4.69 -2.03 -13.28
CA VAL A 109 -5.06 -1.69 -14.65
C VAL A 109 -4.03 -2.20 -15.63
N LYS A 110 -4.49 -2.85 -16.70
CA LYS A 110 -3.67 -3.26 -17.85
C LYS A 110 -4.35 -2.78 -19.13
N ASN A 111 -3.65 -2.03 -19.97
CA ASN A 111 -4.19 -1.52 -21.23
C ASN A 111 -5.55 -0.82 -21.05
N SER A 112 -5.68 0.02 -20.04
CA SER A 112 -6.92 0.75 -19.69
C SER A 112 -8.09 -0.15 -19.23
N GLU A 113 -7.85 -1.43 -18.99
CA GLU A 113 -8.84 -2.37 -18.45
C GLU A 113 -8.61 -2.68 -16.98
N ASP A 114 -9.70 -2.74 -16.20
CA ASP A 114 -9.63 -3.17 -14.79
C ASP A 114 -9.34 -4.67 -14.72
N ILE A 115 -8.22 -5.00 -14.07
CA ILE A 115 -7.79 -6.39 -13.84
C ILE A 115 -8.24 -6.90 -12.48
N GLY A 116 -8.30 -6.01 -11.51
CA GLY A 116 -8.73 -6.33 -10.16
C GLY A 116 -8.72 -5.12 -9.26
N SER A 117 -9.29 -5.29 -8.08
CA SER A 117 -9.28 -4.29 -7.02
C SER A 117 -8.91 -4.94 -5.68
N ILE A 118 -8.18 -4.21 -4.86
CA ILE A 118 -7.74 -4.69 -3.55
C ILE A 118 -7.93 -3.57 -2.53
N ASN A 119 -8.47 -3.92 -1.37
CA ASN A 119 -8.56 -3.02 -0.23
C ASN A 119 -7.80 -3.61 0.95
N ILE A 120 -6.97 -2.79 1.60
CA ILE A 120 -6.20 -3.17 2.79
C ILE A 120 -6.43 -2.11 3.85
N LYS A 121 -6.96 -2.52 5.01
CA LYS A 121 -7.22 -1.62 6.14
C LYS A 121 -6.13 -1.77 7.21
N HIS A 122 -5.57 -0.65 7.60
CA HIS A 122 -4.61 -0.54 8.70
C HIS A 122 -5.21 0.18 9.90
N VAL A 123 -4.74 -0.20 11.08
CA VAL A 123 -5.03 0.48 12.34
C VAL A 123 -3.72 0.87 12.98
N SER A 124 -3.67 2.05 13.59
CA SER A 124 -2.54 2.48 14.42
C SER A 124 -2.71 1.97 15.84
N ILE A 125 -1.69 1.30 16.35
CA ILE A 125 -1.63 0.81 17.72
C ILE A 125 -0.32 1.20 18.39
N ASN A 126 -0.35 1.29 19.71
CA ASN A 126 0.87 1.34 20.50
C ASN A 126 1.56 -0.04 20.41
N PRO A 127 2.83 -0.15 20.02
CA PRO A 127 3.48 -1.44 19.83
C PRO A 127 3.71 -2.23 21.12
N ILE A 128 3.67 -1.56 22.27
CA ILE A 128 3.86 -2.19 23.59
C ILE A 128 2.53 -2.63 24.20
N THR A 129 1.57 -1.71 24.35
CA THR A 129 0.27 -1.99 24.98
C THR A 129 -0.70 -2.69 24.04
N ARG A 130 -0.48 -2.61 22.74
CA ARG A 130 -1.36 -3.13 21.68
C ARG A 130 -2.69 -2.40 21.58
N GLU A 131 -2.86 -1.31 22.29
CA GLU A 131 -4.07 -0.48 22.22
C GLU A 131 -4.06 0.46 21.03
N ARG A 132 -5.24 0.79 20.54
CA ARG A 132 -5.39 1.77 19.44
C ARG A 132 -4.86 3.13 19.88
N CYS A 133 -4.17 3.80 18.96
CA CYS A 133 -3.66 5.15 19.16
C CYS A 133 -3.79 5.96 17.87
N THR A 134 -3.56 7.26 17.96
CA THR A 134 -3.61 8.14 16.79
C THR A 134 -2.51 7.82 15.77
N LEU A 135 -2.83 8.01 14.50
CA LEU A 135 -1.87 7.90 13.42
C LEU A 135 -0.70 8.88 13.62
N SER A 136 0.50 8.46 13.22
CA SER A 136 1.67 9.33 13.26
C SER A 136 1.49 10.55 12.36
N GLU A 137 2.21 11.64 12.66
CA GLU A 137 2.17 12.86 11.86
C GLU A 137 2.57 12.59 10.40
N GLN A 138 3.60 11.79 10.18
CA GLN A 138 4.08 11.45 8.83
C GLN A 138 3.00 10.74 8.00
N ILE A 139 2.31 9.76 8.57
CA ILE A 139 1.21 9.06 7.90
C ILE A 139 0.02 9.99 7.65
N ASN A 140 -0.34 10.82 8.63
CA ASN A 140 -1.40 11.81 8.46
C ASN A 140 -1.11 12.78 7.31
N MET A 141 0.13 13.28 7.21
CA MET A 141 0.54 14.18 6.14
C MET A 141 0.50 13.50 4.77
N TRP A 142 0.99 12.25 4.69
CA TRP A 142 0.92 11.47 3.45
C TRP A 142 -0.53 11.25 3.01
N LEU A 143 -1.42 10.88 3.94
CA LEU A 143 -2.85 10.70 3.66
C LEU A 143 -3.48 11.99 3.15
N TYR A 144 -3.22 13.11 3.84
CA TYR A 144 -3.75 14.42 3.45
C TYR A 144 -3.29 14.84 2.05
N GLN A 145 -1.98 14.79 1.78
CA GLN A 145 -1.44 15.18 0.47
C GLN A 145 -1.93 14.25 -0.65
N SER A 146 -2.08 12.96 -0.36
CA SER A 146 -2.62 11.99 -1.31
C SER A 146 -4.10 12.25 -1.63
N SER A 147 -4.90 12.72 -0.68
CA SER A 147 -6.32 13.03 -0.88
C SER A 147 -6.56 14.21 -1.84
N LEU A 148 -5.54 15.03 -2.08
CA LEU A 148 -5.64 16.16 -3.00
C LEU A 148 -5.61 15.74 -4.48
N TYR A 149 -5.39 14.47 -4.76
CA TYR A 149 -5.33 13.92 -6.11
C TYR A 149 -6.71 13.47 -6.64
N TYR A 150 -7.62 13.05 -5.77
CA TYR A 150 -8.96 12.52 -6.09
C TYR A 150 -10.07 13.51 -5.80
#